data_e61cc0e63e57cb48db5351b34838cf16
#
_entry.id   e61cc0e63e57cb48db5351b34838cf16
#
_cell.length_a   1.000
_cell.length_b   1.000
_cell.length_c   1.000
_cell.angle_alpha   90.00
_cell.angle_beta   90.00
_cell.angle_gamma   90.00
#
_symmetry.space_group_name_H-M   'P 1'
#
loop_
_entity.id
_entity.type
_entity.pdbx_description
1 polymer ?
#
loop_
_entity_poly.entity_id
_entity_poly.type
_entity_poly.pdbx_seq_one_letter_code
_entity_poly.pdbx_strand_id
1 'polypeptide(L)'
;VSRGIFSFNQGFDRIILEPVAKQYNKLPEKIKTGTGNFTSNIATLLSIPNFVLQGEFKQASDATFSFAINSTVGILGFGNPARALGFEVQKEDLGQTLGTYGVKGGCYFVLPILGPTTARDAIGMIGDTFMDPFATATWREKEFLSVSGSRPDYIAVKAAGAVDFRGDNVVNFDSLEKNSIDLYAS
;
A
#
# COMPACT_ATOMS: atom_id res chain seq x y z
N VAL A 1 2.68 8.17 -25.11
CA VAL A 1 3.60 7.97 -23.95
C VAL A 1 3.01 6.96 -22.96
N SER A 2 1.80 7.16 -22.48
CA SER A 2 1.18 6.28 -21.46
C SER A 2 1.03 4.81 -21.90
N ARG A 3 0.71 4.53 -23.18
CA ARG A 3 0.66 3.14 -23.70
C ARG A 3 2.02 2.45 -23.67
N GLY A 4 3.11 3.16 -23.97
CA GLY A 4 4.46 2.59 -23.88
C GLY A 4 4.87 2.26 -22.45
N ILE A 5 4.56 3.14 -21.51
CA ILE A 5 4.80 2.90 -20.08
C ILE A 5 3.92 1.75 -19.58
N PHE A 6 2.68 1.68 -20.03
CA PHE A 6 1.78 0.57 -19.67
C PHE A 6 2.34 -0.78 -20.18
N SER A 7 2.81 -0.85 -21.42
CA SER A 7 3.46 -2.06 -21.95
C SER A 7 4.73 -2.43 -21.19
N PHE A 8 5.50 -1.44 -20.75
CA PHE A 8 6.65 -1.66 -19.88
C PHE A 8 6.21 -2.26 -18.53
N ASN A 9 5.17 -1.70 -17.92
CA ASN A 9 4.64 -2.19 -16.64
C ASN A 9 4.12 -3.64 -16.78
N GLN A 10 3.45 -3.98 -17.87
CA GLN A 10 3.04 -5.36 -18.16
C GLN A 10 4.24 -6.30 -18.31
N GLY A 11 5.29 -5.85 -19.02
CA GLY A 11 6.52 -6.63 -19.14
C GLY A 11 7.19 -6.85 -17.79
N PHE A 12 7.26 -5.82 -16.96
CA PHE A 12 7.79 -5.89 -15.60
C PHE A 12 6.97 -6.83 -14.70
N ASP A 13 5.64 -6.73 -14.75
CA ASP A 13 4.76 -7.64 -14.01
C ASP A 13 5.01 -9.09 -14.41
N ARG A 14 4.95 -9.38 -15.72
CA ARG A 14 5.10 -10.73 -16.25
C ARG A 14 6.46 -11.36 -15.98
N ILE A 15 7.53 -10.57 -16.02
CA ILE A 15 8.91 -11.06 -15.88
C ILE A 15 9.33 -11.13 -14.41
N ILE A 16 8.84 -10.23 -13.56
CA ILE A 16 9.31 -10.07 -12.19
C ILE A 16 8.20 -10.32 -11.16
N LEU A 17 7.12 -9.53 -11.19
CA LEU A 17 6.11 -9.60 -10.11
C LEU A 17 5.31 -10.89 -10.15
N GLU A 18 4.83 -11.30 -11.30
CA GLU A 18 4.00 -12.49 -11.45
C GLU A 18 4.73 -13.78 -11.01
N PRO A 19 5.98 -14.07 -11.45
CA PRO A 19 6.72 -15.23 -10.99
C PRO A 19 6.96 -15.23 -9.48
N VAL A 20 7.32 -14.07 -8.92
CA VAL A 20 7.55 -13.91 -7.48
C VAL A 20 6.24 -14.10 -6.71
N ALA A 21 5.14 -13.50 -7.15
CA ALA A 21 3.82 -13.67 -6.55
C ALA A 21 3.33 -15.14 -6.60
N LYS A 22 3.56 -15.83 -7.72
CA LYS A 22 3.24 -17.27 -7.83
C LYS A 22 4.06 -18.14 -6.87
N GLN A 23 5.32 -17.80 -6.61
CA GLN A 23 6.13 -18.50 -5.60
C GLN A 23 5.66 -18.15 -4.18
N TYR A 24 5.36 -16.88 -3.93
CA TYR A 24 4.80 -16.40 -2.68
C TYR A 24 3.48 -17.12 -2.34
N ASN A 25 2.61 -17.34 -3.32
CA ASN A 25 1.35 -18.07 -3.13
C ASN A 25 1.50 -19.55 -2.75
N LYS A 26 2.70 -20.14 -2.92
CA LYS A 26 2.99 -21.50 -2.43
C LYS A 26 3.33 -21.54 -0.94
N LEU A 27 3.55 -20.38 -0.31
CA LEU A 27 3.80 -20.31 1.13
C LEU A 27 2.54 -20.69 1.92
N PRO A 28 2.73 -21.22 3.15
CA PRO A 28 1.61 -21.49 4.05
C PRO A 28 0.75 -20.25 4.28
N GLU A 29 -0.57 -20.45 4.36
CA GLU A 29 -1.55 -19.37 4.52
C GLU A 29 -1.22 -18.44 5.69
N LYS A 30 -0.74 -19.00 6.80
CA LYS A 30 -0.34 -18.24 7.99
C LYS A 30 0.77 -17.22 7.72
N ILE A 31 1.71 -17.55 6.83
CA ILE A 31 2.81 -16.65 6.45
C ILE A 31 2.25 -15.52 5.58
N LYS A 32 1.44 -15.84 4.58
CA LYS A 32 0.80 -14.85 3.70
C LYS A 32 -0.07 -13.88 4.48
N THR A 33 -0.97 -14.43 5.30
CA THR A 33 -1.82 -13.61 6.19
C THR A 33 -0.99 -12.73 7.13
N GLY A 34 0.10 -13.27 7.70
CA GLY A 34 1.01 -12.51 8.55
C GLY A 34 1.69 -11.35 7.80
N THR A 35 2.19 -11.59 6.59
CA THR A 35 2.80 -10.55 5.75
C THR A 35 1.78 -9.48 5.37
N GLY A 36 0.59 -9.87 4.94
CA GLY A 36 -0.49 -8.94 4.60
C GLY A 36 -0.95 -8.11 5.80
N ASN A 37 -1.07 -8.72 6.98
CA ASN A 37 -1.38 -8.00 8.22
C ASN A 37 -0.28 -6.98 8.57
N PHE A 38 1.00 -7.37 8.47
CA PHE A 38 2.14 -6.51 8.77
C PHE A 38 2.17 -5.29 7.83
N THR A 39 2.09 -5.51 6.52
CA THR A 39 2.09 -4.42 5.53
C THR A 39 0.85 -3.52 5.69
N SER A 40 -0.31 -4.11 6.01
CA SER A 40 -1.53 -3.37 6.32
C SER A 40 -1.39 -2.53 7.58
N ASN A 41 -0.74 -3.05 8.62
CA ASN A 41 -0.50 -2.32 9.86
C ASN A 41 0.41 -1.10 9.66
N ILE A 42 1.46 -1.24 8.82
CA ILE A 42 2.29 -0.10 8.42
C ILE A 42 1.48 0.93 7.62
N ALA A 43 0.62 0.50 6.70
CA ALA A 43 -0.25 1.40 5.95
C ALA A 43 -1.26 2.14 6.85
N THR A 44 -1.74 1.50 7.92
CA THR A 44 -2.62 2.14 8.91
C THR A 44 -1.96 3.36 9.55
N LEU A 45 -0.64 3.30 9.79
CA LEU A 45 0.10 4.43 10.36
C LEU A 45 0.05 5.67 9.46
N LEU A 46 0.10 5.50 8.12
CA LEU A 46 -0.05 6.58 7.15
C LEU A 46 -1.48 7.12 7.10
N SER A 47 -2.48 6.27 7.33
CA SER A 47 -3.89 6.70 7.31
C SER A 47 -4.25 7.64 8.47
N ILE A 48 -3.57 7.54 9.62
CA ILE A 48 -3.85 8.36 10.81
C ILE A 48 -3.78 9.88 10.49
N PRO A 49 -2.66 10.43 9.96
CA PRO A 49 -2.60 11.84 9.62
C PRO A 49 -3.61 12.24 8.53
N ASN A 50 -3.92 11.36 7.59
CA ASN A 50 -4.90 11.60 6.56
C ASN A 50 -6.32 11.73 7.14
N PHE A 51 -6.73 10.86 8.06
CA PHE A 51 -7.99 11.01 8.79
C PHE A 51 -8.08 12.31 9.57
N VAL A 52 -6.98 12.70 10.23
CA VAL A 52 -6.94 13.98 10.97
C VAL A 52 -7.12 15.16 10.00
N LEU A 53 -6.44 15.16 8.86
CA LEU A 53 -6.57 16.18 7.84
C LEU A 53 -7.99 16.22 7.24
N GLN A 54 -8.66 15.10 7.12
CA GLN A 54 -10.04 15.02 6.64
C GLN A 54 -11.08 15.41 7.71
N GLY A 55 -10.66 15.63 8.96
CA GLY A 55 -11.54 15.90 10.09
C GLY A 55 -12.26 14.66 10.63
N GLU A 56 -11.83 13.47 10.22
CA GLU A 56 -12.40 12.19 10.61
C GLU A 56 -11.75 11.64 11.89
N PHE A 57 -11.89 12.40 12.98
CA PHE A 57 -11.20 12.11 14.25
C PHE A 57 -11.54 10.75 14.85
N LYS A 58 -12.75 10.24 14.61
CA LYS A 58 -13.14 8.90 15.06
C LYS A 58 -12.28 7.84 14.35
N GLN A 59 -12.18 7.91 13.03
CA GLN A 59 -11.36 7.00 12.22
C GLN A 59 -9.88 7.13 12.57
N ALA A 60 -9.38 8.36 12.81
CA ALA A 60 -8.02 8.59 13.29
C ALA A 60 -7.75 7.88 14.63
N SER A 61 -8.70 7.95 15.56
CA SER A 61 -8.65 7.26 16.86
C SER A 61 -8.67 5.74 16.67
N ASP A 62 -9.63 5.22 15.90
CA ASP A 62 -9.76 3.79 15.63
C ASP A 62 -8.48 3.23 14.94
N ALA A 63 -7.91 3.97 13.99
CA ALA A 63 -6.65 3.64 13.34
C ALA A 63 -5.48 3.62 14.32
N THR A 64 -5.41 4.59 15.24
CA THR A 64 -4.36 4.66 16.26
C THR A 64 -4.43 3.47 17.21
N PHE A 65 -5.63 3.14 17.71
CA PHE A 65 -5.82 1.96 18.57
C PHE A 65 -5.54 0.65 17.83
N SER A 66 -6.02 0.53 16.58
CA SER A 66 -5.75 -0.63 15.75
C SER A 66 -4.23 -0.84 15.56
N PHE A 67 -3.50 0.21 15.19
CA PHE A 67 -2.06 0.15 15.04
C PHE A 67 -1.36 -0.26 16.34
N ALA A 68 -1.73 0.35 17.47
CA ALA A 68 -1.11 0.04 18.77
C ALA A 68 -1.37 -1.41 19.19
N ILE A 69 -2.61 -1.90 19.06
CA ILE A 69 -3.00 -3.26 19.42
C ILE A 69 -2.30 -4.28 18.52
N ASN A 70 -2.29 -4.05 17.20
CA ASN A 70 -1.64 -4.95 16.26
C ASN A 70 -0.12 -4.96 16.42
N SER A 71 0.50 -3.82 16.73
CA SER A 71 1.94 -3.73 16.93
C SER A 71 2.41 -4.38 18.25
N THR A 72 1.58 -4.36 19.29
CA THR A 72 1.90 -4.96 20.61
C THR A 72 1.41 -6.40 20.72
N VAL A 73 0.09 -6.59 20.79
CA VAL A 73 -0.54 -7.91 20.95
C VAL A 73 -0.42 -8.75 19.68
N GLY A 74 -0.47 -8.10 18.50
CA GLY A 74 -0.34 -8.73 17.19
C GLY A 74 1.10 -9.02 16.76
N ILE A 75 2.09 -8.85 17.64
CA ILE A 75 3.51 -9.10 17.37
C ILE A 75 3.96 -8.31 16.13
N LEU A 76 4.18 -7.00 16.30
CA LEU A 76 4.58 -6.05 15.24
C LEU A 76 3.60 -5.98 14.05
N GLY A 77 2.36 -6.42 14.22
CA GLY A 77 1.35 -6.38 13.17
C GLY A 77 1.25 -7.66 12.31
N PHE A 78 2.00 -8.71 12.61
CA PHE A 78 1.82 -10.02 11.95
C PHE A 78 0.47 -10.65 12.30
N GLY A 79 -0.05 -10.41 13.49
CA GLY A 79 -1.44 -10.70 13.86
C GLY A 79 -2.32 -9.45 13.70
N ASN A 80 -3.63 -9.66 13.62
CA ASN A 80 -4.62 -8.57 13.57
C ASN A 80 -5.68 -8.72 14.67
N PRO A 81 -5.29 -8.67 15.96
CA PRO A 81 -6.24 -8.74 17.05
C PRO A 81 -7.20 -7.54 17.11
N ALA A 82 -6.79 -6.37 16.59
CA ALA A 82 -7.64 -5.19 16.54
C ALA A 82 -8.93 -5.45 15.74
N ARG A 83 -8.87 -6.19 14.64
CA ARG A 83 -10.05 -6.57 13.85
C ARG A 83 -11.03 -7.43 14.68
N ALA A 84 -10.51 -8.35 15.48
CA ALA A 84 -11.35 -9.17 16.37
C ALA A 84 -12.05 -8.34 17.46
N LEU A 85 -11.49 -7.17 17.79
CA LEU A 85 -12.08 -6.20 18.71
C LEU A 85 -13.04 -5.20 18.03
N GLY A 86 -13.24 -5.34 16.71
CA GLY A 86 -14.15 -4.49 15.94
C GLY A 86 -13.53 -3.22 15.36
N PHE A 87 -12.20 -3.07 15.41
CA PHE A 87 -11.50 -1.97 14.74
C PHE A 87 -11.29 -2.33 13.26
N GLU A 88 -12.18 -1.85 12.39
CA GLU A 88 -12.01 -1.92 10.94
C GLU A 88 -11.54 -0.56 10.42
N VAL A 89 -10.28 -0.51 10.01
CA VAL A 89 -9.63 0.71 9.51
C VAL A 89 -9.51 0.62 7.99
N GLN A 90 -10.10 1.58 7.29
CA GLN A 90 -9.86 1.79 5.87
C GLN A 90 -8.49 2.46 5.68
N LYS A 91 -7.86 2.22 4.54
CA LYS A 91 -6.59 2.86 4.21
C LYS A 91 -6.88 4.18 3.51
N GLU A 92 -6.31 5.24 4.06
CA GLU A 92 -6.41 6.58 3.52
C GLU A 92 -5.04 7.10 3.12
N ASP A 93 -5.02 7.87 2.05
CA ASP A 93 -3.83 8.51 1.50
C ASP A 93 -4.09 10.00 1.22
N LEU A 94 -3.02 10.74 0.95
CA LEU A 94 -3.13 12.18 0.70
C LEU A 94 -3.86 12.49 -0.61
N GLY A 95 -3.84 11.61 -1.60
CA GLY A 95 -4.63 11.75 -2.83
C GLY A 95 -6.13 11.74 -2.52
N GLN A 96 -6.59 10.83 -1.65
CA GLN A 96 -7.97 10.79 -1.18
C GLN A 96 -8.29 12.03 -0.34
N THR A 97 -7.40 12.40 0.57
CA THR A 97 -7.53 13.62 1.39
C THR A 97 -7.70 14.87 0.52
N LEU A 98 -6.88 15.04 -0.52
CA LEU A 98 -7.05 16.13 -1.48
C LEU A 98 -8.40 16.05 -2.22
N GLY A 99 -8.89 14.84 -2.47
CA GLY A 99 -10.22 14.60 -3.04
C GLY A 99 -11.34 15.10 -2.16
N THR A 100 -11.29 14.90 -0.84
CA THR A 100 -12.30 15.40 0.11
C THR A 100 -12.34 16.94 0.16
N TYR A 101 -11.21 17.59 -0.11
CA TYR A 101 -11.13 19.05 -0.28
C TYR A 101 -11.58 19.54 -1.66
N GLY A 102 -12.10 18.66 -2.53
CA GLY A 102 -12.63 19.00 -3.84
C GLY A 102 -11.57 19.12 -4.94
N VAL A 103 -10.33 18.74 -4.69
CA VAL A 103 -9.29 18.68 -5.72
C VAL A 103 -9.62 17.58 -6.72
N LYS A 104 -9.88 17.97 -7.96
CA LYS A 104 -10.18 17.02 -9.05
C LYS A 104 -8.94 16.19 -9.41
N GLY A 105 -9.14 14.96 -9.91
CA GLY A 105 -8.04 14.06 -10.31
C GLY A 105 -7.09 14.66 -11.35
N GLY A 106 -7.59 15.52 -12.22
CA GLY A 106 -6.80 16.12 -13.30
C GLY A 106 -6.51 15.14 -14.43
N CYS A 107 -5.33 15.25 -15.02
CA CYS A 107 -4.92 14.37 -16.12
C CYS A 107 -4.66 12.96 -15.62
N TYR A 108 -5.15 11.98 -16.38
CA TYR A 108 -4.81 10.56 -16.18
C TYR A 108 -3.54 10.20 -16.94
N PHE A 109 -2.64 9.47 -16.30
CA PHE A 109 -1.42 8.96 -16.92
C PHE A 109 -0.95 7.68 -16.22
N VAL A 110 0.04 7.02 -16.80
CA VAL A 110 0.60 5.78 -16.27
C VAL A 110 2.02 6.06 -15.79
N LEU A 111 2.29 5.72 -14.53
CA LEU A 111 3.65 5.78 -13.97
C LEU A 111 4.38 4.45 -14.18
N PRO A 112 5.71 4.49 -14.44
CA PRO A 112 6.51 3.27 -14.47
C PRO A 112 6.41 2.54 -13.11
N ILE A 113 6.14 1.23 -13.16
CA ILE A 113 6.02 0.31 -12.01
C ILE A 113 4.77 0.58 -11.15
N LEU A 114 4.40 1.84 -10.90
CA LEU A 114 3.28 2.22 -10.03
C LEU A 114 1.91 2.10 -10.72
N GLY A 115 1.88 2.06 -12.05
CA GLY A 115 0.65 1.87 -12.81
C GLY A 115 -0.15 3.15 -13.09
N PRO A 116 -1.45 3.00 -13.38
CA PRO A 116 -2.33 4.11 -13.71
C PRO A 116 -2.59 5.01 -12.50
N THR A 117 -2.59 6.33 -12.72
CA THR A 117 -2.80 7.33 -11.68
C THR A 117 -3.36 8.62 -12.26
N THR A 118 -3.83 9.51 -11.38
CA THR A 118 -4.20 10.87 -11.72
C THR A 118 -3.15 11.86 -11.22
N ALA A 119 -3.17 13.10 -11.74
CA ALA A 119 -2.24 14.14 -11.28
C ALA A 119 -2.39 14.40 -9.76
N ARG A 120 -3.62 14.40 -9.24
CA ARG A 120 -3.90 14.53 -7.81
C ARG A 120 -3.26 13.41 -7.00
N ASP A 121 -3.48 12.17 -7.43
CA ASP A 121 -3.04 10.99 -6.69
C ASP A 121 -1.51 10.84 -6.76
N ALA A 122 -0.88 11.22 -7.89
CA ALA A 122 0.57 11.29 -7.99
C ALA A 122 1.19 12.31 -7.03
N ILE A 123 0.57 13.50 -6.89
CA ILE A 123 0.98 14.49 -5.88
C ILE A 123 0.75 13.94 -4.47
N GLY A 124 -0.37 13.24 -4.26
CA GLY A 124 -0.68 12.54 -3.02
C GLY A 124 0.41 11.55 -2.63
N MET A 125 0.84 10.67 -3.55
CA MET A 125 1.93 9.70 -3.30
C MET A 125 3.25 10.36 -2.88
N ILE A 126 3.59 11.51 -3.49
CA ILE A 126 4.77 12.28 -3.10
C ILE A 126 4.60 12.82 -1.68
N GLY A 127 3.46 13.43 -1.38
CA GLY A 127 3.16 13.96 -0.05
C GLY A 127 3.12 12.87 1.03
N ASP A 128 2.53 11.72 0.74
CA ASP A 128 2.51 10.56 1.64
C ASP A 128 3.92 10.11 2.02
N THR A 129 4.87 10.16 1.10
CA THR A 129 6.28 9.82 1.40
C THR A 129 6.88 10.75 2.46
N PHE A 130 6.47 12.03 2.49
CA PHE A 130 6.92 12.97 3.52
C PHE A 130 6.14 12.84 4.83
N MET A 131 4.90 12.41 4.77
CA MET A 131 4.02 12.22 5.93
C MET A 131 4.20 10.84 6.58
N ASP A 132 4.75 9.86 5.85
CA ASP A 132 4.97 8.50 6.32
C ASP A 132 6.05 8.48 7.42
N PRO A 133 5.70 8.20 8.70
CA PRO A 133 6.68 8.16 9.78
C PRO A 133 7.73 7.07 9.56
N PHE A 134 7.36 5.96 8.93
CA PHE A 134 8.28 4.86 8.61
C PHE A 134 9.25 5.28 7.51
N ALA A 135 8.78 5.97 6.46
CA ALA A 135 9.64 6.56 5.44
C ALA A 135 10.62 7.57 6.08
N THR A 136 10.09 8.46 6.91
CA THR A 136 10.90 9.49 7.58
C THR A 136 11.97 8.89 8.48
N ALA A 137 11.66 7.84 9.23
CA ALA A 137 12.62 7.15 10.09
C ALA A 137 13.73 6.47 9.28
N THR A 138 13.36 5.74 8.22
CA THR A 138 14.31 5.01 7.38
C THR A 138 15.18 5.92 6.50
N TRP A 139 14.62 7.04 6.02
CA TRP A 139 15.36 7.98 5.15
C TRP A 139 16.30 8.91 5.92
N ARG A 140 15.97 9.22 7.18
CA ARG A 140 16.79 10.10 8.04
C ARG A 140 17.71 9.34 8.97
N GLU A 141 17.77 8.01 8.88
CA GLU A 141 18.56 7.14 9.77
C GLU A 141 18.29 7.43 11.26
N LYS A 142 17.06 7.81 11.58
CA LYS A 142 16.61 8.05 12.95
C LYS A 142 15.95 6.79 13.50
N GLU A 143 16.14 6.55 14.77
CA GLU A 143 15.40 5.51 15.48
C GLU A 143 13.91 5.86 15.53
N PHE A 144 13.09 4.96 15.01
CA PHE A 144 11.64 5.00 15.16
C PHE A 144 11.21 3.81 16.01
N LEU A 145 10.62 4.07 17.17
CA LEU A 145 10.22 3.02 18.14
C LEU A 145 11.39 2.07 18.48
N SER A 146 12.61 2.59 18.64
CA SER A 146 13.84 1.80 18.90
C SER A 146 14.23 0.81 17.79
N VAL A 147 13.69 0.97 16.61
CA VAL A 147 14.09 0.23 15.41
C VAL A 147 14.89 1.15 14.50
N SER A 148 16.17 0.82 14.30
CA SER A 148 16.98 1.49 13.29
C SER A 148 16.63 0.95 11.92
N GLY A 149 15.93 1.75 11.12
CA GLY A 149 15.56 1.39 9.76
C GLY A 149 16.53 1.98 8.73
N SER A 150 16.65 1.32 7.60
CA SER A 150 17.43 1.80 6.46
C SER A 150 16.55 1.97 5.21
N ARG A 151 17.03 2.70 4.19
CA ARG A 151 16.31 2.84 2.91
C ARG A 151 15.94 1.48 2.28
N PRO A 152 16.82 0.45 2.28
CA PRO A 152 16.46 -0.89 1.83
C PRO A 152 15.29 -1.49 2.58
N ASP A 153 15.15 -1.26 3.89
CA ASP A 153 14.05 -1.81 4.70
C ASP A 153 12.70 -1.22 4.27
N TYR A 154 12.66 0.09 4.00
CA TYR A 154 11.47 0.74 3.48
C TYR A 154 11.05 0.15 2.12
N ILE A 155 12.01 0.01 1.21
CA ILE A 155 11.76 -0.58 -0.12
C ILE A 155 11.31 -2.03 0.01
N ALA A 156 11.92 -2.81 0.93
CA ALA A 156 11.54 -4.21 1.17
C ALA A 156 10.10 -4.34 1.66
N VAL A 157 9.65 -3.49 2.59
CA VAL A 157 8.26 -3.48 3.08
C VAL A 157 7.29 -3.12 1.97
N LYS A 158 7.58 -2.10 1.16
CA LYS A 158 6.72 -1.72 0.02
C LYS A 158 6.69 -2.81 -1.05
N ALA A 159 7.83 -3.44 -1.34
CA ALA A 159 7.90 -4.56 -2.28
C ALA A 159 7.13 -5.79 -1.77
N ALA A 160 7.24 -6.11 -0.47
CA ALA A 160 6.48 -7.20 0.14
C ALA A 160 4.95 -6.95 0.01
N GLY A 161 4.49 -5.73 0.27
CA GLY A 161 3.10 -5.35 0.07
C GLY A 161 2.63 -5.46 -1.39
N ALA A 162 3.49 -5.09 -2.35
CA ALA A 162 3.19 -5.23 -3.77
C ALA A 162 3.09 -6.71 -4.20
N VAL A 163 3.98 -7.56 -3.70
CA VAL A 163 3.96 -9.01 -3.97
C VAL A 163 2.73 -9.66 -3.34
N ASP A 164 2.39 -9.31 -2.10
CA ASP A 164 1.21 -9.78 -1.40
C ASP A 164 -0.07 -9.41 -2.18
N PHE A 165 -0.23 -8.13 -2.52
CA PHE A 165 -1.34 -7.64 -3.34
C PHE A 165 -1.44 -8.35 -4.69
N ARG A 166 -0.31 -8.52 -5.39
CA ARG A 166 -0.29 -9.22 -6.68
C ARG A 166 -0.61 -10.70 -6.52
N GLY A 167 -0.16 -11.31 -5.42
CA GLY A 167 -0.45 -12.70 -5.05
C GLY A 167 -1.94 -12.92 -4.85
N ASP A 168 -2.59 -12.08 -4.07
CA ASP A 168 -4.04 -12.16 -3.80
C ASP A 168 -4.89 -11.94 -5.06
N ASN A 169 -4.35 -11.21 -6.04
CA ASN A 169 -5.07 -10.83 -7.26
C ASN A 169 -4.60 -11.57 -8.53
N VAL A 170 -3.83 -12.65 -8.43
CA VAL A 170 -3.33 -13.40 -9.61
C VAL A 170 -4.47 -13.77 -10.55
N VAL A 171 -5.55 -14.36 -10.02
CA VAL A 171 -6.70 -14.82 -10.83
C VAL A 171 -7.43 -13.64 -11.48
N ASN A 172 -7.55 -12.52 -10.78
CA ASN A 172 -8.21 -11.33 -11.29
C ASN A 172 -7.42 -10.71 -12.44
N PHE A 173 -6.10 -10.58 -12.30
CA PHE A 173 -5.23 -10.07 -13.35
C PHE A 173 -5.21 -10.99 -14.58
N ASP A 174 -5.09 -12.31 -14.38
CA ASP A 174 -5.13 -13.29 -15.46
C ASP A 174 -6.48 -13.26 -16.21
N SER A 175 -7.59 -13.04 -15.49
CA SER A 175 -8.92 -12.90 -16.07
C SER A 175 -9.06 -11.62 -16.89
N LEU A 176 -8.53 -10.50 -16.39
CA LEU A 176 -8.51 -9.23 -17.13
C LEU A 176 -7.69 -9.35 -18.41
N GLU A 177 -6.50 -9.95 -18.34
CA GLU A 177 -5.63 -10.13 -19.51
C GLU A 177 -6.31 -11.00 -20.58
N LYS A 178 -7.02 -12.07 -20.19
CA LYS A 178 -7.69 -12.98 -21.13
C LYS A 178 -8.97 -12.40 -21.74
N ASN A 179 -9.70 -11.58 -20.99
CA ASN A 179 -11.05 -11.14 -21.39
C ASN A 179 -11.07 -9.72 -21.97
N SER A 180 -9.97 -8.97 -21.87
CA SER A 180 -9.89 -7.61 -22.38
C SER A 180 -9.40 -7.59 -23.82
N ILE A 181 -10.15 -6.89 -24.69
CA ILE A 181 -9.75 -6.62 -26.09
C ILE A 181 -8.59 -5.60 -26.10
N ASP A 182 -8.64 -4.60 -25.23
CA ASP A 182 -7.58 -3.61 -25.01
C ASP A 182 -7.39 -3.43 -23.48
N LEU A 183 -6.39 -4.11 -22.93
CA LEU A 183 -6.13 -4.10 -21.49
C LEU A 183 -5.74 -2.71 -20.97
N TYR A 184 -5.29 -1.81 -21.85
CA TYR A 184 -5.01 -0.42 -21.51
C TYR A 184 -6.29 0.40 -21.27
N ALA A 185 -7.38 0.02 -21.93
CA ALA A 185 -8.66 0.70 -21.85
C ALA A 185 -9.64 0.07 -20.84
N SER A 186 -9.31 -1.10 -20.31
CA SER A 186 -10.08 -1.82 -19.28
C SER A 186 -9.79 -1.32 -17.90
#